data_274e4377c495245d4f50b89a2ecc263e
#
_entry.id   274e4377c495245d4f50b89a2ecc263e
#
_cell.length_a   1.000
_cell.length_b   1.000
_cell.length_c   1.000
_cell.angle_alpha   90.00
_cell.angle_beta   90.00
_cell.angle_gamma   90.00
#
_symmetry.space_group_name_H-M   'P 1'
#
loop_
_entity.id
_entity.type
_entity.pdbx_description
1 polymer ?
#
loop_
_entity_poly.entity_id
_entity_poly.type
_entity_poly.pdbx_seq_one_letter_code
_entity_poly.pdbx_strand_id
1 'polypeptide(L)'
;MNISMKTYLYVNALSSLGSRMDLIACSALIFTFDNGAFWLAAFFVARQIGGILFSPLAGVLADRVDRRRAMIVSDLGAGLSVILMVVFPVPLVVIAAAFLKGMLYTLFHISFQASLPQMFEKEDLVRVNGWTVRLESVVGIVGFALGGFLTDHLGYAFVIACDAVTFLFSAAILTRLRWDSRSGAEESVKTTNATGATGHTQEPRSLRATLVYLAKQPLFLVISLLALFESISTASHNFGLPALANQFASGHAVLHGLMWSAMSVGAAAGAFGAARWRGNLLQGLLVSSSLLSLVITAAFAGKSMWLVLALLVLAGLLAGASQVYESTLLQQADNRIRGRVMGVQGLLSRVGFFIGFMAAPALASSLGLFGMVMAAQLVYLAGVVGLGWFCLRKG
;
A
#
# COMPACT_ATOMS: atom_id res chain seq x y z
N MET A 1 27.88 -4.56 6.98
CA MET A 1 26.48 -5.02 7.09
C MET A 1 26.44 -6.45 7.60
N ASN A 2 25.82 -6.71 8.74
CA ASN A 2 25.72 -8.03 9.38
C ASN A 2 24.94 -9.02 8.47
N ILE A 3 25.49 -10.24 8.24
CA ILE A 3 24.91 -11.26 7.35
C ILE A 3 23.50 -11.63 7.82
N SER A 4 23.28 -11.81 9.11
CA SER A 4 21.99 -12.17 9.69
C SER A 4 20.87 -11.15 9.41
N MET A 5 21.24 -9.85 9.41
CA MET A 5 20.28 -8.77 9.14
C MET A 5 19.94 -8.68 7.65
N LYS A 6 20.90 -8.94 6.75
CA LYS A 6 20.62 -9.08 5.30
C LYS A 6 19.67 -10.23 5.05
N THR A 7 19.90 -11.39 5.68
CA THR A 7 19.03 -12.57 5.55
C THR A 7 17.59 -12.21 5.91
N TYR A 8 17.38 -11.37 6.95
CA TYR A 8 16.03 -10.96 7.31
C TYR A 8 15.33 -10.12 6.24
N LEU A 9 16.03 -9.26 5.49
CA LEU A 9 15.42 -8.54 4.36
C LEU A 9 14.85 -9.50 3.30
N TYR A 10 15.57 -10.60 3.01
CA TYR A 10 15.06 -11.62 2.08
C TYR A 10 13.89 -12.41 2.67
N VAL A 11 13.91 -12.71 3.96
CA VAL A 11 12.80 -13.39 4.66
C VAL A 11 11.55 -12.51 4.65
N ASN A 12 11.71 -11.22 4.92
CA ASN A 12 10.61 -10.25 4.84
C ASN A 12 10.06 -10.13 3.41
N ALA A 13 10.93 -10.14 2.40
CA ALA A 13 10.50 -10.15 0.99
C ALA A 13 9.75 -11.44 0.64
N LEU A 14 10.15 -12.60 1.18
CA LEU A 14 9.45 -13.86 1.01
C LEU A 14 8.05 -13.83 1.65
N SER A 15 7.91 -13.25 2.84
CA SER A 15 6.62 -13.03 3.48
C SER A 15 5.73 -12.06 2.69
N SER A 16 6.32 -10.98 2.15
CA SER A 16 5.63 -10.07 1.23
C SER A 16 5.16 -10.78 -0.03
N LEU A 17 5.95 -11.72 -0.58
CA LEU A 17 5.59 -12.52 -1.75
C LEU A 17 4.37 -13.40 -1.44
N GLY A 18 4.35 -14.10 -0.31
CA GLY A 18 3.19 -14.86 0.15
C GLY A 18 1.93 -13.98 0.22
N SER A 19 2.06 -12.77 0.77
CA SER A 19 0.94 -11.82 0.89
C SER A 19 0.44 -11.27 -0.45
N ARG A 20 1.28 -11.18 -1.50
CA ARG A 20 0.83 -10.86 -2.87
C ARG A 20 0.08 -12.03 -3.50
N MET A 21 0.58 -13.24 -3.31
CA MET A 21 -0.09 -14.46 -3.76
C MET A 21 -1.45 -14.62 -3.08
N ASP A 22 -1.51 -14.45 -1.77
CA ASP A 22 -2.72 -14.51 -0.95
C ASP A 22 -3.82 -13.53 -1.43
N LEU A 23 -3.45 -12.32 -1.87
CA LEU A 23 -4.42 -11.35 -2.38
C LEU A 23 -5.19 -11.90 -3.59
N ILE A 24 -4.51 -12.59 -4.50
CA ILE A 24 -5.14 -13.22 -5.68
C ILE A 24 -6.01 -14.39 -5.24
N ALA A 25 -5.49 -15.25 -4.37
CA ALA A 25 -6.18 -16.43 -3.87
C ALA A 25 -7.43 -16.07 -3.05
N CYS A 26 -7.35 -15.05 -2.17
CA CYS A 26 -8.51 -14.54 -1.43
C CYS A 26 -9.57 -13.95 -2.37
N SER A 27 -9.16 -13.24 -3.43
CA SER A 27 -10.11 -12.75 -4.43
C SER A 27 -10.83 -13.90 -5.12
N ALA A 28 -10.12 -14.98 -5.50
CA ALA A 28 -10.71 -16.17 -6.09
C ALA A 28 -11.67 -16.88 -5.10
N LEU A 29 -11.28 -17.05 -3.84
CA LEU A 29 -12.15 -17.58 -2.79
C LEU A 29 -13.44 -16.75 -2.64
N ILE A 30 -13.33 -15.43 -2.58
CA ILE A 30 -14.47 -14.54 -2.36
C ILE A 30 -15.48 -14.62 -3.53
N PHE A 31 -15.01 -14.82 -4.75
CA PHE A 31 -15.90 -15.02 -5.90
C PHE A 31 -16.68 -16.36 -5.90
N THR A 32 -16.32 -17.29 -5.01
CA THR A 32 -17.14 -18.50 -4.77
C THR A 32 -18.34 -18.23 -3.87
N PHE A 33 -18.41 -17.09 -3.20
CA PHE A 33 -19.53 -16.72 -2.32
C PHE A 33 -20.69 -16.09 -3.11
N ASP A 34 -21.90 -16.28 -2.62
CA ASP A 34 -23.05 -15.52 -3.11
C ASP A 34 -22.79 -14.02 -2.89
N ASN A 35 -23.11 -13.21 -3.91
CA ASN A 35 -22.76 -11.79 -3.91
C ASN A 35 -21.27 -11.48 -3.74
N GLY A 36 -20.39 -12.24 -4.40
CA GLY A 36 -18.93 -12.13 -4.31
C GLY A 36 -18.39 -10.70 -4.48
N ALA A 37 -19.03 -9.88 -5.34
CA ALA A 37 -18.65 -8.47 -5.51
C ALA A 37 -18.81 -7.65 -4.22
N PHE A 38 -19.90 -7.85 -3.47
CA PHE A 38 -20.11 -7.21 -2.16
C PHE A 38 -19.04 -7.65 -1.16
N TRP A 39 -18.76 -8.96 -1.07
CA TRP A 39 -17.78 -9.50 -0.15
C TRP A 39 -16.35 -9.09 -0.51
N LEU A 40 -16.05 -8.90 -1.79
CA LEU A 40 -14.74 -8.39 -2.22
C LEU A 40 -14.53 -6.93 -1.75
N ALA A 41 -15.54 -6.08 -1.89
CA ALA A 41 -15.47 -4.73 -1.35
C ALA A 41 -15.32 -4.74 0.18
N ALA A 42 -16.13 -5.56 0.87
CA ALA A 42 -16.05 -5.72 2.33
C ALA A 42 -14.66 -6.20 2.78
N PHE A 43 -14.03 -7.12 2.04
CA PHE A 43 -12.67 -7.61 2.31
C PHE A 43 -11.64 -6.48 2.26
N PHE A 44 -11.62 -5.69 1.19
CA PHE A 44 -10.69 -4.57 1.07
C PHE A 44 -10.96 -3.48 2.12
N VAL A 45 -12.23 -3.15 2.37
CA VAL A 45 -12.65 -2.18 3.39
C VAL A 45 -12.22 -2.66 4.78
N ALA A 46 -12.50 -3.90 5.15
CA ALA A 46 -12.14 -4.45 6.45
C ALA A 46 -10.62 -4.41 6.68
N ARG A 47 -9.83 -4.80 5.68
CA ARG A 47 -8.37 -4.75 5.74
C ARG A 47 -7.85 -3.32 5.93
N GLN A 48 -8.43 -2.33 5.24
CA GLN A 48 -8.03 -0.93 5.37
C GLN A 48 -8.45 -0.33 6.71
N ILE A 49 -9.69 -0.57 7.15
CA ILE A 49 -10.21 -0.06 8.43
C ILE A 49 -9.41 -0.66 9.59
N GLY A 50 -9.08 -1.95 9.56
CA GLY A 50 -8.23 -2.59 10.57
C GLY A 50 -6.90 -1.86 10.73
N GLY A 51 -6.23 -1.57 9.62
CA GLY A 51 -4.98 -0.80 9.62
C GLY A 51 -5.13 0.63 10.12
N ILE A 52 -6.20 1.33 9.71
CA ILE A 52 -6.45 2.73 10.10
C ILE A 52 -6.71 2.84 11.60
N LEU A 53 -7.68 2.07 12.09
CA LEU A 53 -8.09 2.13 13.49
C LEU A 53 -6.96 1.73 14.45
N PHE A 54 -6.13 0.78 14.02
CA PHE A 54 -5.02 0.30 14.84
C PHE A 54 -3.75 1.15 14.73
N SER A 55 -3.62 2.00 13.72
CA SER A 55 -2.40 2.79 13.46
C SER A 55 -1.92 3.63 14.67
N PRO A 56 -2.79 4.38 15.41
CA PRO A 56 -2.34 5.12 16.58
C PRO A 56 -1.81 4.19 17.70
N LEU A 57 -2.51 3.08 17.92
CA LEU A 57 -2.11 2.09 18.93
C LEU A 57 -0.83 1.35 18.52
N ALA A 58 -0.69 1.03 17.24
CA ALA A 58 0.52 0.39 16.70
C ALA A 58 1.76 1.28 16.87
N GLY A 59 1.63 2.61 16.70
CA GLY A 59 2.71 3.56 16.98
C GLY A 59 3.11 3.53 18.45
N VAL A 60 2.15 3.61 19.37
CA VAL A 60 2.42 3.54 20.81
C VAL A 60 3.05 2.19 21.20
N LEU A 61 2.57 1.09 20.64
CA LEU A 61 3.13 -0.24 20.90
C LEU A 61 4.57 -0.35 20.37
N ALA A 62 4.86 0.15 19.17
CA ALA A 62 6.20 0.14 18.59
C ALA A 62 7.22 0.97 19.39
N ASP A 63 6.74 1.98 20.16
CA ASP A 63 7.58 2.80 21.03
C ASP A 63 7.76 2.21 22.44
N ARG A 64 6.75 1.47 22.96
CA ARG A 64 6.73 0.97 24.34
C ARG A 64 7.13 -0.49 24.48
N VAL A 65 6.87 -1.30 23.44
CA VAL A 65 7.15 -2.73 23.42
C VAL A 65 8.44 -2.99 22.62
N ASP A 66 9.13 -4.07 22.95
CA ASP A 66 10.20 -4.58 22.11
C ASP A 66 9.72 -4.78 20.67
N ARG A 67 10.29 -3.99 19.74
CA ARG A 67 9.88 -3.98 18.32
C ARG A 67 9.97 -5.35 17.68
N ARG A 68 10.98 -6.13 18.03
CA ARG A 68 11.14 -7.51 17.57
C ARG A 68 9.97 -8.39 18.03
N ARG A 69 9.55 -8.27 19.30
CA ARG A 69 8.38 -9.02 19.81
C ARG A 69 7.10 -8.57 19.11
N ALA A 70 6.93 -7.27 18.88
CA ALA A 70 5.78 -6.76 18.13
C ALA A 70 5.73 -7.35 16.71
N MET A 71 6.86 -7.46 16.01
CA MET A 71 6.94 -8.09 14.69
C MET A 71 6.62 -9.59 14.74
N ILE A 72 7.15 -10.34 15.72
CA ILE A 72 6.87 -11.77 15.90
C ILE A 72 5.37 -11.99 16.16
N VAL A 73 4.77 -11.23 17.06
CA VAL A 73 3.33 -11.33 17.36
C VAL A 73 2.48 -11.00 16.13
N SER A 74 2.90 -10.00 15.35
CA SER A 74 2.22 -9.64 14.12
C SER A 74 2.25 -10.77 13.08
N ASP A 75 3.40 -11.39 12.87
CA ASP A 75 3.54 -12.50 11.91
C ASP A 75 2.76 -13.74 12.37
N LEU A 76 2.87 -14.11 13.66
CA LEU A 76 2.11 -15.25 14.21
C LEU A 76 0.59 -15.02 14.11
N GLY A 77 0.14 -13.82 14.46
CA GLY A 77 -1.27 -13.46 14.36
C GLY A 77 -1.76 -13.41 12.91
N ALA A 78 -0.96 -12.87 11.98
CA ALA A 78 -1.28 -12.86 10.56
C ALA A 78 -1.34 -14.28 10.00
N GLY A 79 -0.37 -15.15 10.31
CA GLY A 79 -0.40 -16.55 9.93
C GLY A 79 -1.64 -17.28 10.45
N LEU A 80 -2.00 -17.07 11.73
CA LEU A 80 -3.22 -17.64 12.30
C LEU A 80 -4.49 -17.13 11.59
N SER A 81 -4.58 -15.81 11.33
CA SER A 81 -5.73 -15.24 10.63
C SER A 81 -5.93 -15.82 9.23
N VAL A 82 -4.84 -16.09 8.53
CA VAL A 82 -4.83 -16.68 7.20
C VAL A 82 -5.24 -18.17 7.26
N ILE A 83 -4.77 -18.92 8.27
CA ILE A 83 -5.18 -20.32 8.50
C ILE A 83 -6.68 -20.40 8.75
N LEU A 84 -7.25 -19.47 9.52
CA LEU A 84 -8.69 -19.44 9.78
C LEU A 84 -9.51 -19.26 8.48
N MET A 85 -9.01 -18.51 7.50
CA MET A 85 -9.68 -18.38 6.19
C MET A 85 -9.74 -19.70 5.43
N VAL A 86 -8.71 -20.55 5.57
CA VAL A 86 -8.66 -21.87 4.90
C VAL A 86 -9.58 -22.87 5.61
N VAL A 87 -9.53 -22.88 6.95
CA VAL A 87 -10.31 -23.85 7.76
C VAL A 87 -11.81 -23.55 7.73
N PHE A 88 -12.16 -22.26 7.74
CA PHE A 88 -13.52 -21.77 7.72
C PHE A 88 -13.74 -20.78 6.56
N PRO A 89 -13.87 -21.27 5.32
CA PRO A 89 -13.99 -20.42 4.14
C PRO A 89 -15.42 -19.85 4.02
N VAL A 90 -15.84 -19.09 5.00
CA VAL A 90 -17.15 -18.40 5.03
C VAL A 90 -16.95 -16.88 5.06
N PRO A 91 -17.86 -16.09 4.45
CA PRO A 91 -17.68 -14.66 4.26
C PRO A 91 -17.27 -13.91 5.54
N LEU A 92 -17.97 -14.17 6.64
CA LEU A 92 -17.73 -13.45 7.89
C LEU A 92 -16.32 -13.70 8.46
N VAL A 93 -15.82 -14.94 8.39
CA VAL A 93 -14.47 -15.31 8.85
C VAL A 93 -13.42 -14.66 7.97
N VAL A 94 -13.62 -14.66 6.64
CA VAL A 94 -12.69 -14.01 5.68
C VAL A 94 -12.61 -12.51 5.95
N ILE A 95 -13.73 -11.84 6.21
CA ILE A 95 -13.76 -10.41 6.52
C ILE A 95 -13.10 -10.12 7.88
N ALA A 96 -13.40 -10.89 8.92
CA ALA A 96 -12.79 -10.74 10.24
C ALA A 96 -11.28 -10.96 10.19
N ALA A 97 -10.83 -11.97 9.47
CA ALA A 97 -9.41 -12.26 9.27
C ALA A 97 -8.71 -11.17 8.44
N ALA A 98 -9.37 -10.60 7.42
CA ALA A 98 -8.85 -9.47 6.66
C ALA A 98 -8.67 -8.23 7.53
N PHE A 99 -9.64 -7.93 8.40
CA PHE A 99 -9.54 -6.84 9.37
C PHE A 99 -8.36 -7.05 10.32
N LEU A 100 -8.23 -8.24 10.90
CA LEU A 100 -7.12 -8.59 11.80
C LEU A 100 -5.77 -8.52 11.08
N LYS A 101 -5.68 -9.05 9.85
CA LYS A 101 -4.49 -8.96 9.01
C LYS A 101 -4.10 -7.51 8.72
N GLY A 102 -5.07 -6.61 8.50
CA GLY A 102 -4.83 -5.18 8.34
C GLY A 102 -4.23 -4.52 9.58
N MET A 103 -4.72 -4.85 10.78
CA MET A 103 -4.17 -4.38 12.06
C MET A 103 -2.72 -4.86 12.24
N LEU A 104 -2.50 -6.16 12.07
CA LEU A 104 -1.20 -6.81 12.30
C LEU A 104 -0.15 -6.34 11.29
N TYR A 105 -0.54 -6.18 10.02
CA TYR A 105 0.33 -5.58 9.00
C TYR A 105 0.78 -4.18 9.39
N THR A 106 -0.10 -3.36 9.93
CA THR A 106 0.23 -2.00 10.37
C THR A 106 1.23 -2.02 11.53
N LEU A 107 1.03 -2.89 12.53
CA LEU A 107 1.96 -3.06 13.65
C LEU A 107 3.33 -3.56 13.18
N PHE A 108 3.35 -4.57 12.31
CA PHE A 108 4.57 -5.10 11.72
C PHE A 108 5.33 -4.03 10.97
N HIS A 109 4.67 -3.32 10.05
CA HIS A 109 5.29 -2.33 9.19
C HIS A 109 5.90 -1.16 9.98
N ILE A 110 5.19 -0.63 10.98
CA ILE A 110 5.71 0.45 11.83
C ILE A 110 6.91 -0.06 12.64
N SER A 111 6.81 -1.24 13.25
CA SER A 111 7.89 -1.84 14.04
C SER A 111 9.12 -2.17 13.18
N PHE A 112 8.93 -2.68 11.97
CA PHE A 112 10.00 -2.98 11.02
C PHE A 112 10.74 -1.71 10.58
N GLN A 113 10.01 -0.68 10.13
CA GLN A 113 10.62 0.58 9.71
C GLN A 113 11.39 1.26 10.85
N ALA A 114 10.84 1.21 12.07
CA ALA A 114 11.51 1.75 13.25
C ALA A 114 12.74 0.92 13.70
N SER A 115 12.82 -0.36 13.31
CA SER A 115 13.94 -1.25 13.62
C SER A 115 15.11 -1.12 12.64
N LEU A 116 14.90 -0.63 11.43
CA LEU A 116 15.96 -0.54 10.40
C LEU A 116 17.19 0.23 10.89
N PRO A 117 17.07 1.42 11.56
CA PRO A 117 18.24 2.13 12.08
C PRO A 117 18.94 1.42 13.26
N GLN A 118 18.28 0.45 13.91
CA GLN A 118 18.86 -0.36 14.99
C GLN A 118 19.53 -1.62 14.45
N MET A 119 19.08 -2.12 13.30
CA MET A 119 19.61 -3.31 12.63
C MET A 119 20.80 -3.01 11.74
N PHE A 120 20.93 -1.78 11.23
CA PHE A 120 21.94 -1.38 10.26
C PHE A 120 22.61 -0.07 10.66
N GLU A 121 23.89 0.08 10.32
CA GLU A 121 24.65 1.31 10.52
C GLU A 121 24.09 2.45 9.64
N LYS A 122 24.23 3.70 10.08
CA LYS A 122 23.66 4.87 9.39
C LYS A 122 24.13 4.97 7.93
N GLU A 123 25.37 4.60 7.67
CA GLU A 123 26.01 4.59 6.35
C GLU A 123 25.40 3.57 5.39
N ASP A 124 24.88 2.46 5.93
CA ASP A 124 24.24 1.39 5.17
C ASP A 124 22.74 1.64 4.92
N LEU A 125 22.07 2.54 5.63
CA LEU A 125 20.61 2.73 5.56
C LEU A 125 20.10 3.06 4.16
N VAL A 126 20.81 3.91 3.41
CA VAL A 126 20.42 4.25 2.01
C VAL A 126 20.47 3.00 1.13
N ARG A 127 21.50 2.16 1.34
CA ARG A 127 21.67 0.91 0.60
C ARG A 127 20.57 -0.11 0.97
N VAL A 128 20.24 -0.23 2.25
CA VAL A 128 19.19 -1.11 2.78
C VAL A 128 17.83 -0.71 2.20
N ASN A 129 17.49 0.58 2.25
CA ASN A 129 16.25 1.08 1.67
C ASN A 129 16.19 0.81 0.15
N GLY A 130 17.29 1.00 -0.57
CA GLY A 130 17.38 0.66 -1.99
C GLY A 130 17.18 -0.84 -2.27
N TRP A 131 17.70 -1.73 -1.42
CA TRP A 131 17.47 -3.16 -1.51
C TRP A 131 16.01 -3.52 -1.22
N THR A 132 15.41 -2.94 -0.19
CA THR A 132 14.00 -3.16 0.17
C THR A 132 13.08 -2.81 -1.00
N VAL A 133 13.28 -1.63 -1.62
CA VAL A 133 12.48 -1.21 -2.78
C VAL A 133 12.63 -2.17 -3.97
N ARG A 134 13.86 -2.63 -4.25
CA ARG A 134 14.10 -3.60 -5.33
C ARG A 134 13.43 -4.95 -5.06
N LEU A 135 13.54 -5.46 -3.83
CA LEU A 135 12.88 -6.70 -3.41
C LEU A 135 11.36 -6.58 -3.53
N GLU A 136 10.77 -5.48 -3.05
CA GLU A 136 9.32 -5.24 -3.17
C GLU A 136 8.85 -5.17 -4.64
N SER A 137 9.67 -4.60 -5.53
CA SER A 137 9.37 -4.57 -6.97
C SER A 137 9.35 -5.99 -7.57
N VAL A 138 10.36 -6.81 -7.26
CA VAL A 138 10.42 -8.22 -7.70
C VAL A 138 9.25 -9.01 -7.11
N VAL A 139 8.97 -8.84 -5.83
CA VAL A 139 7.85 -9.47 -5.12
C VAL A 139 6.51 -9.10 -5.77
N GLY A 140 6.31 -7.84 -6.15
CA GLY A 140 5.10 -7.40 -6.84
C GLY A 140 4.94 -8.09 -8.20
N ILE A 141 6.03 -8.16 -8.98
CA ILE A 141 6.01 -8.78 -10.32
C ILE A 141 5.76 -10.29 -10.23
N VAL A 142 6.51 -10.98 -9.39
CA VAL A 142 6.52 -12.45 -9.32
C VAL A 142 5.35 -12.96 -8.46
N GLY A 143 5.07 -12.31 -7.33
CA GLY A 143 4.09 -12.78 -6.36
C GLY A 143 2.67 -12.82 -6.91
N PHE A 144 2.25 -11.79 -7.63
CA PHE A 144 0.92 -11.78 -8.22
C PHE A 144 0.77 -12.83 -9.33
N ALA A 145 1.76 -12.98 -10.22
CA ALA A 145 1.73 -14.00 -11.28
C ALA A 145 1.73 -15.42 -10.71
N LEU A 146 2.63 -15.69 -9.74
CA LEU A 146 2.66 -16.99 -9.05
C LEU A 146 1.36 -17.25 -8.28
N GLY A 147 0.82 -16.23 -7.62
CA GLY A 147 -0.45 -16.33 -6.90
C GLY A 147 -1.58 -16.78 -7.81
N GLY A 148 -1.72 -16.16 -8.98
CA GLY A 148 -2.71 -16.56 -9.98
C GLY A 148 -2.47 -17.97 -10.51
N PHE A 149 -1.23 -18.28 -10.95
CA PHE A 149 -0.87 -19.58 -11.48
C PHE A 149 -1.12 -20.71 -10.48
N LEU A 150 -0.65 -20.56 -9.25
CA LEU A 150 -0.81 -21.59 -8.22
C LEU A 150 -2.28 -21.72 -7.76
N THR A 151 -3.04 -20.61 -7.75
CA THR A 151 -4.46 -20.67 -7.43
C THR A 151 -5.25 -21.49 -8.46
N ASP A 152 -4.94 -21.35 -9.74
CA ASP A 152 -5.62 -22.12 -10.79
C ASP A 152 -5.23 -23.61 -10.78
N HIS A 153 -3.98 -23.95 -10.43
CA HIS A 153 -3.50 -25.33 -10.49
C HIS A 153 -3.64 -26.11 -9.18
N LEU A 154 -3.49 -25.42 -8.03
CA LEU A 154 -3.46 -26.04 -6.70
C LEU A 154 -4.61 -25.55 -5.79
N GLY A 155 -5.41 -24.60 -6.28
CA GLY A 155 -6.53 -24.01 -5.56
C GLY A 155 -6.12 -22.90 -4.59
N TYR A 156 -7.09 -22.06 -4.24
CA TYR A 156 -6.88 -20.92 -3.34
C TYR A 156 -6.40 -21.35 -1.94
N ALA A 157 -6.90 -22.46 -1.41
CA ALA A 157 -6.55 -22.94 -0.08
C ALA A 157 -5.04 -23.25 0.05
N PHE A 158 -4.43 -23.84 -0.98
CA PHE A 158 -2.99 -24.09 -1.01
C PHE A 158 -2.18 -22.78 -0.96
N VAL A 159 -2.56 -21.80 -1.77
CA VAL A 159 -1.85 -20.50 -1.85
C VAL A 159 -1.98 -19.73 -0.54
N ILE A 160 -3.17 -19.71 0.05
CA ILE A 160 -3.42 -19.09 1.34
C ILE A 160 -2.61 -19.79 2.45
N ALA A 161 -2.52 -21.14 2.42
CA ALA A 161 -1.69 -21.89 3.37
C ALA A 161 -0.19 -21.58 3.18
N CYS A 162 0.28 -21.39 1.94
CA CYS A 162 1.66 -20.96 1.68
C CYS A 162 1.96 -19.60 2.32
N ASP A 163 1.04 -18.63 2.25
CA ASP A 163 1.22 -17.33 2.93
C ASP A 163 1.34 -17.51 4.45
N ALA A 164 0.49 -18.35 5.05
CA ALA A 164 0.61 -18.70 6.47
C ALA A 164 2.00 -19.25 6.82
N VAL A 165 2.53 -20.16 6.01
CA VAL A 165 3.88 -20.72 6.21
C VAL A 165 4.96 -19.65 6.11
N THR A 166 4.83 -18.68 5.18
CA THR A 166 5.80 -17.58 5.07
C THR A 166 5.80 -16.69 6.31
N PHE A 167 4.64 -16.39 6.90
CA PHE A 167 4.53 -15.65 8.16
C PHE A 167 5.16 -16.42 9.32
N LEU A 168 4.87 -17.72 9.47
CA LEU A 168 5.45 -18.56 10.53
C LEU A 168 6.97 -18.66 10.38
N PHE A 169 7.47 -18.79 9.14
CA PHE A 169 8.89 -18.80 8.85
C PHE A 169 9.55 -17.46 9.20
N SER A 170 8.93 -16.33 8.84
CA SER A 170 9.40 -14.99 9.22
C SER A 170 9.48 -14.85 10.74
N ALA A 171 8.42 -15.23 11.47
CA ALA A 171 8.41 -15.21 12.92
C ALA A 171 9.52 -16.08 13.52
N ALA A 172 9.73 -17.30 12.99
CA ALA A 172 10.79 -18.21 13.44
C ALA A 172 12.20 -17.62 13.24
N ILE A 173 12.46 -16.97 12.11
CA ILE A 173 13.74 -16.29 11.87
C ILE A 173 13.90 -15.12 12.81
N LEU A 174 12.85 -14.31 13.03
CA LEU A 174 12.88 -13.19 13.98
C LEU A 174 13.23 -13.64 15.41
N THR A 175 12.79 -14.84 15.84
CA THR A 175 13.16 -15.36 17.16
C THR A 175 14.65 -15.66 17.31
N ARG A 176 15.34 -15.98 16.19
CA ARG A 176 16.78 -16.27 16.17
C ARG A 176 17.67 -15.05 16.02
N LEU A 177 17.15 -13.97 15.43
CA LEU A 177 17.89 -12.72 15.27
C LEU A 177 17.95 -11.97 16.60
N ARG A 178 19.10 -11.40 16.91
CA ARG A 178 19.30 -10.59 18.12
C ARG A 178 19.86 -9.23 17.73
N TRP A 179 19.16 -8.19 18.09
CA TRP A 179 19.62 -6.80 18.06
C TRP A 179 19.08 -6.07 19.29
N ASP A 180 19.71 -4.98 19.69
CA ASP A 180 19.19 -4.18 20.79
C ASP A 180 18.00 -3.36 20.31
N SER A 181 16.80 -3.92 20.52
CA SER A 181 15.52 -3.33 20.11
C SER A 181 14.97 -2.31 21.12
N ARG A 182 15.64 -2.13 22.29
CA ARG A 182 15.20 -1.24 23.38
C ARG A 182 15.90 0.12 23.38
N SER A 183 17.04 0.25 22.72
CA SER A 183 17.91 1.42 22.79
C SER A 183 17.27 2.74 22.34
N GLY A 184 16.19 2.70 21.55
CA GLY A 184 15.50 3.92 21.09
C GLY A 184 14.65 4.64 22.17
N ALA A 185 14.11 3.90 23.14
CA ALA A 185 13.30 4.49 24.21
C ALA A 185 14.16 5.17 25.29
N GLU A 186 15.32 4.60 25.59
CA GLU A 186 16.26 5.18 26.58
C GLU A 186 17.00 6.41 26.05
N GLU A 187 17.32 6.45 24.75
CA GLU A 187 17.99 7.58 24.14
C GLU A 187 17.07 8.81 24.04
N SER A 188 15.78 8.60 23.76
CA SER A 188 14.76 9.66 23.81
C SER A 188 14.57 10.21 25.21
N VAL A 189 14.59 9.36 26.25
CA VAL A 189 14.46 9.78 27.66
C VAL A 189 15.74 10.44 28.15
N LYS A 190 16.94 9.96 27.76
CA LYS A 190 18.22 10.57 28.13
C LYS A 190 18.43 11.91 27.46
N THR A 191 18.03 12.08 26.20
CA THR A 191 18.13 13.37 25.50
C THR A 191 17.17 14.40 26.10
N THR A 192 16.00 13.97 26.59
CA THR A 192 15.04 14.85 27.29
C THR A 192 15.54 15.25 28.68
N ASN A 193 16.31 14.38 29.35
CA ASN A 193 16.85 14.64 30.69
C ASN A 193 18.23 15.31 30.68
N ALA A 194 19.00 15.19 29.59
CA ALA A 194 20.34 15.78 29.48
C ALA A 194 20.36 17.24 28.98
N THR A 195 19.31 17.68 28.30
CA THR A 195 19.06 19.05 27.91
C THR A 195 18.08 19.73 28.87
N GLY A 196 18.46 19.83 30.13
CA GLY A 196 17.81 20.71 31.10
C GLY A 196 18.13 22.18 30.82
N ALA A 197 17.91 22.64 29.60
CA ALA A 197 18.01 24.06 29.24
C ALA A 197 17.02 24.41 28.14
N THR A 198 16.13 25.32 28.51
CA THR A 198 15.41 26.29 27.69
C THR A 198 14.48 25.78 26.59
N GLY A 199 13.18 25.72 26.92
CA GLY A 199 12.12 26.38 26.19
C GLY A 199 12.15 26.39 24.68
N HIS A 200 12.26 25.24 24.01
CA HIS A 200 11.58 25.12 22.72
C HIS A 200 10.13 24.74 23.04
N THR A 201 9.27 25.75 23.09
CA THR A 201 7.83 25.60 23.02
C THR A 201 7.52 24.59 21.92
N GLN A 202 7.21 23.36 22.33
CA GLN A 202 6.52 22.41 21.44
C GLN A 202 5.23 23.13 21.05
N GLU A 203 5.22 23.73 19.86
CA GLU A 203 3.98 24.23 19.30
C GLU A 203 2.94 23.12 19.41
N PRO A 204 1.72 23.44 19.81
CA PRO A 204 0.70 22.46 20.11
C PRO A 204 0.57 21.48 18.94
N ARG A 205 0.69 20.19 19.22
CA ARG A 205 0.53 19.03 18.30
C ARG A 205 -0.89 19.00 17.71
N SER A 206 -1.48 20.16 17.40
CA SER A 206 -2.85 20.34 16.98
C SER A 206 -2.99 20.05 15.48
N LEU A 207 -3.90 19.13 15.14
CA LEU A 207 -4.36 18.90 13.76
C LEU A 207 -4.73 20.22 13.08
N ARG A 208 -5.32 21.17 13.85
CA ARG A 208 -5.68 22.50 13.40
C ARG A 208 -4.47 23.31 12.88
N ALA A 209 -3.32 23.24 13.56
CA ALA A 209 -2.11 23.93 13.11
C ALA A 209 -1.59 23.37 11.78
N THR A 210 -1.69 22.05 11.58
CA THR A 210 -1.33 21.40 10.32
C THR A 210 -2.29 21.79 9.19
N LEU A 211 -3.59 21.84 9.44
CA LEU A 211 -4.58 22.27 8.44
C LEU A 211 -4.40 23.75 8.07
N VAL A 212 -4.09 24.62 9.04
CA VAL A 212 -3.77 26.04 8.78
C VAL A 212 -2.52 26.19 7.94
N TYR A 213 -1.49 25.38 8.20
CA TYR A 213 -0.28 25.37 7.36
C TYR A 213 -0.59 24.91 5.92
N LEU A 214 -1.31 23.81 5.76
CA LEU A 214 -1.70 23.31 4.44
C LEU A 214 -2.52 24.35 3.68
N ALA A 215 -3.43 25.07 4.34
CA ALA A 215 -4.21 26.13 3.72
C ALA A 215 -3.35 27.32 3.23
N LYS A 216 -2.19 27.55 3.87
CA LYS A 216 -1.23 28.60 3.47
C LYS A 216 -0.23 28.14 2.41
N GLN A 217 -0.09 26.81 2.19
CA GLN A 217 0.86 26.23 1.25
C GLN A 217 0.09 25.45 0.16
N PRO A 218 -0.26 26.10 -0.96
CA PRO A 218 -1.14 25.51 -1.97
C PRO A 218 -0.60 24.20 -2.55
N LEU A 219 0.71 24.05 -2.68
CA LEU A 219 1.33 22.84 -3.18
C LEU A 219 0.99 21.61 -2.32
N PHE A 220 1.21 21.69 -1.01
CA PHE A 220 0.98 20.55 -0.10
C PHE A 220 -0.51 20.26 0.11
N LEU A 221 -1.35 21.30 0.07
CA LEU A 221 -2.81 21.14 0.07
C LEU A 221 -3.27 20.36 -1.16
N VAL A 222 -2.80 20.77 -2.35
CA VAL A 222 -3.14 20.13 -3.63
C VAL A 222 -2.69 18.68 -3.64
N ILE A 223 -1.45 18.37 -3.27
CA ILE A 223 -0.94 16.99 -3.22
C ILE A 223 -1.77 16.13 -2.26
N SER A 224 -2.10 16.67 -1.07
CA SER A 224 -2.90 15.94 -0.09
C SER A 224 -4.33 15.66 -0.58
N LEU A 225 -4.96 16.61 -1.28
CA LEU A 225 -6.28 16.41 -1.89
C LEU A 225 -6.22 15.47 -3.11
N LEU A 226 -5.16 15.54 -3.91
CA LEU A 226 -4.96 14.60 -5.02
C LEU A 226 -4.89 13.16 -4.52
N ALA A 227 -4.24 12.90 -3.37
CA ALA A 227 -4.18 11.57 -2.78
C ALA A 227 -5.57 10.99 -2.42
N LEU A 228 -6.54 11.86 -2.05
CA LEU A 228 -7.93 11.44 -1.85
C LEU A 228 -8.55 10.95 -3.16
N PHE A 229 -8.50 11.75 -4.22
CA PHE A 229 -9.10 11.44 -5.53
C PHE A 229 -8.40 10.25 -6.20
N GLU A 230 -7.07 10.19 -6.12
CA GLU A 230 -6.28 9.06 -6.60
C GLU A 230 -6.69 7.76 -5.93
N SER A 231 -6.90 7.79 -4.61
CA SER A 231 -7.27 6.59 -3.86
C SER A 231 -8.70 6.13 -4.14
N ILE A 232 -9.65 7.04 -4.39
CA ILE A 232 -10.99 6.71 -4.88
C ILE A 232 -10.88 5.98 -6.23
N SER A 233 -10.11 6.53 -7.14
CA SER A 233 -9.86 5.95 -8.46
C SER A 233 -9.17 4.59 -8.35
N THR A 234 -8.12 4.47 -7.53
CA THR A 234 -7.38 3.23 -7.32
C THR A 234 -8.26 2.14 -6.71
N ALA A 235 -9.15 2.47 -5.78
CA ALA A 235 -10.11 1.51 -5.22
C ALA A 235 -11.02 0.93 -6.32
N SER A 236 -11.46 1.75 -7.27
CA SER A 236 -12.34 1.29 -8.35
C SER A 236 -11.71 0.25 -9.25
N HIS A 237 -10.47 0.46 -9.69
CA HIS A 237 -9.79 -0.53 -10.53
C HIS A 237 -9.28 -1.73 -9.72
N ASN A 238 -8.88 -1.57 -8.46
CA ASN A 238 -8.54 -2.69 -7.58
C ASN A 238 -9.75 -3.63 -7.38
N PHE A 239 -10.93 -3.06 -7.20
CA PHE A 239 -12.17 -3.82 -7.16
C PHE A 239 -12.53 -4.43 -8.53
N GLY A 240 -12.27 -3.68 -9.60
CA GLY A 240 -12.66 -4.06 -10.97
C GLY A 240 -11.76 -5.10 -11.63
N LEU A 241 -10.46 -5.15 -11.30
CA LEU A 241 -9.49 -6.04 -11.97
C LEU A 241 -9.84 -7.52 -11.88
N PRO A 242 -10.25 -8.09 -10.73
CA PRO A 242 -10.67 -9.49 -10.67
C PRO A 242 -11.92 -9.76 -11.55
N ALA A 243 -12.88 -8.83 -11.57
CA ALA A 243 -14.06 -8.95 -12.41
C ALA A 243 -13.72 -8.84 -13.90
N LEU A 244 -12.80 -7.93 -14.28
CA LEU A 244 -12.29 -7.82 -15.64
C LEU A 244 -11.56 -9.08 -16.09
N ALA A 245 -10.71 -9.64 -15.23
CA ALA A 245 -10.02 -10.91 -15.50
C ALA A 245 -11.02 -12.04 -15.77
N ASN A 246 -12.07 -12.12 -14.96
CA ASN A 246 -13.12 -13.14 -15.11
C ASN A 246 -13.94 -13.01 -16.41
N GLN A 247 -14.04 -11.80 -17.02
CA GLN A 247 -14.68 -11.61 -18.33
C GLN A 247 -13.87 -12.23 -19.48
N PHE A 248 -12.52 -12.26 -19.37
CA PHE A 248 -11.66 -12.84 -20.40
C PHE A 248 -11.39 -14.33 -20.20
N ALA A 249 -11.33 -14.78 -18.95
CA ALA A 249 -11.01 -16.15 -18.58
C ALA A 249 -11.81 -16.54 -17.33
N SER A 250 -13.06 -16.97 -17.52
CA SER A 250 -13.96 -17.32 -16.44
C SER A 250 -13.38 -18.41 -15.53
N GLY A 251 -13.32 -18.14 -14.23
CA GLY A 251 -12.84 -19.06 -13.21
C GLY A 251 -11.32 -19.17 -13.11
N HIS A 252 -10.53 -18.39 -13.86
CA HIS A 252 -9.07 -18.43 -13.83
C HIS A 252 -8.46 -17.23 -13.12
N ALA A 253 -7.76 -17.48 -12.02
CA ALA A 253 -7.06 -16.45 -11.23
C ALA A 253 -5.74 -15.99 -11.89
N VAL A 254 -5.18 -16.77 -12.82
CA VAL A 254 -3.91 -16.47 -13.48
C VAL A 254 -3.94 -15.12 -14.18
N LEU A 255 -5.04 -14.78 -14.87
CA LEU A 255 -5.14 -13.52 -15.57
C LEU A 255 -5.20 -12.32 -14.61
N HIS A 256 -5.92 -12.45 -13.49
CA HIS A 256 -5.91 -11.44 -12.43
C HIS A 256 -4.50 -11.20 -11.88
N GLY A 257 -3.74 -12.28 -11.62
CA GLY A 257 -2.35 -12.21 -11.20
C GLY A 257 -1.45 -11.53 -12.25
N LEU A 258 -1.62 -11.87 -13.55
CA LEU A 258 -0.88 -11.25 -14.64
C LEU A 258 -1.19 -9.75 -14.81
N MET A 259 -2.44 -9.33 -14.61
CA MET A 259 -2.83 -7.91 -14.64
C MET A 259 -2.08 -7.11 -13.56
N TRP A 260 -2.01 -7.61 -12.35
CA TRP A 260 -1.24 -6.97 -11.27
C TRP A 260 0.27 -7.01 -11.51
N SER A 261 0.78 -8.12 -12.05
CA SER A 261 2.20 -8.22 -12.42
C SER A 261 2.56 -7.24 -13.53
N ALA A 262 1.71 -7.08 -14.54
CA ALA A 262 1.88 -6.09 -15.60
C ALA A 262 1.98 -4.66 -15.05
N MET A 263 1.08 -4.29 -14.13
CA MET A 263 1.16 -3.00 -13.43
C MET A 263 2.44 -2.88 -12.61
N SER A 264 2.89 -3.95 -11.94
CA SER A 264 4.12 -3.93 -11.13
C SER A 264 5.38 -3.75 -11.99
N VAL A 265 5.45 -4.40 -13.15
CA VAL A 265 6.53 -4.19 -14.14
C VAL A 265 6.58 -2.73 -14.59
N GLY A 266 5.42 -2.20 -14.97
CA GLY A 266 5.30 -0.80 -15.35
C GLY A 266 5.75 0.14 -14.23
N ALA A 267 5.27 -0.07 -13.00
CA ALA A 267 5.56 0.78 -11.85
C ALA A 267 7.07 0.82 -11.53
N ALA A 268 7.75 -0.33 -11.59
CA ALA A 268 9.20 -0.39 -11.42
C ALA A 268 9.93 0.42 -12.51
N ALA A 269 9.52 0.28 -13.76
CA ALA A 269 10.10 1.03 -14.90
C ALA A 269 9.84 2.54 -14.79
N GLY A 270 8.61 2.92 -14.40
CA GLY A 270 8.20 4.31 -14.23
C GLY A 270 8.94 5.02 -13.09
N ALA A 271 9.06 4.35 -11.95
CA ALA A 271 9.85 4.87 -10.83
C ALA A 271 11.32 5.08 -11.19
N PHE A 272 11.91 4.13 -11.94
CA PHE A 272 13.29 4.24 -12.42
C PHE A 272 13.47 5.39 -13.43
N GLY A 273 12.51 5.59 -14.32
CA GLY A 273 12.51 6.71 -15.29
C GLY A 273 12.33 8.05 -14.58
N ALA A 274 11.38 8.15 -13.66
CA ALA A 274 11.09 9.37 -12.90
C ALA A 274 12.27 9.83 -12.04
N ALA A 275 13.05 8.91 -11.48
CA ALA A 275 14.26 9.22 -10.70
C ALA A 275 15.35 9.94 -11.52
N ARG A 276 15.28 9.88 -12.87
CA ARG A 276 16.18 10.57 -13.78
C ARG A 276 15.60 11.85 -14.38
N TRP A 277 14.33 12.11 -14.08
CA TRP A 277 13.65 13.30 -14.59
C TRP A 277 14.24 14.58 -14.01
N ARG A 278 14.59 15.53 -14.86
CA ARG A 278 15.16 16.84 -14.49
C ARG A 278 14.20 18.01 -14.70
N GLY A 279 12.96 17.73 -15.10
CA GLY A 279 11.94 18.74 -15.33
C GLY A 279 11.19 19.13 -14.05
N ASN A 280 10.15 19.93 -14.22
CA ASN A 280 9.29 20.36 -13.10
C ASN A 280 8.49 19.16 -12.53
N LEU A 281 8.69 18.86 -11.24
CA LEU A 281 8.09 17.70 -10.56
C LEU A 281 6.56 17.80 -10.48
N LEU A 282 6.01 19.01 -10.27
CA LEU A 282 4.57 19.21 -10.24
C LEU A 282 3.93 18.95 -11.60
N GLN A 283 4.55 19.45 -12.67
CA GLN A 283 4.08 19.16 -14.03
C GLN A 283 4.18 17.66 -14.33
N GLY A 284 5.29 17.03 -13.94
CA GLY A 284 5.47 15.58 -14.07
C GLY A 284 4.36 14.81 -13.35
N LEU A 285 4.03 15.19 -12.12
CA LEU A 285 2.93 14.59 -11.34
C LEU A 285 1.58 14.78 -12.05
N LEU A 286 1.22 16.00 -12.44
CA LEU A 286 -0.07 16.29 -13.07
C LEU A 286 -0.25 15.57 -14.41
N VAL A 287 0.80 15.54 -15.24
CA VAL A 287 0.77 14.85 -16.55
C VAL A 287 0.67 13.35 -16.37
N SER A 288 1.52 12.73 -15.53
CA SER A 288 1.48 11.28 -15.29
C SER A 288 0.16 10.83 -14.67
N SER A 289 -0.39 11.59 -13.73
CA SER A 289 -1.69 11.32 -13.11
C SER A 289 -2.85 11.44 -14.11
N SER A 290 -2.84 12.46 -14.97
CA SER A 290 -3.87 12.62 -16.02
C SER A 290 -3.84 11.47 -17.02
N LEU A 291 -2.64 11.13 -17.51
CA LEU A 291 -2.46 10.02 -18.43
C LEU A 291 -2.81 8.67 -17.78
N LEU A 292 -2.47 8.46 -16.51
CA LEU A 292 -2.84 7.27 -15.76
C LEU A 292 -4.35 7.05 -15.75
N SER A 293 -5.12 8.11 -15.46
CA SER A 293 -6.58 8.07 -15.47
C SER A 293 -7.13 7.64 -16.85
N LEU A 294 -6.60 8.21 -17.92
CA LEU A 294 -7.03 7.87 -19.28
C LEU A 294 -6.65 6.43 -19.66
N VAL A 295 -5.44 5.99 -19.32
CA VAL A 295 -4.94 4.65 -19.64
C VAL A 295 -5.69 3.57 -18.86
N ILE A 296 -6.01 3.77 -17.59
CA ILE A 296 -6.84 2.84 -16.81
C ILE A 296 -8.24 2.75 -17.43
N THR A 297 -8.84 3.88 -17.78
CA THR A 297 -10.17 3.88 -18.47
C THR A 297 -10.10 3.09 -19.79
N ALA A 298 -9.06 3.30 -20.58
CA ALA A 298 -8.86 2.56 -21.84
C ALA A 298 -8.63 1.06 -21.60
N ALA A 299 -7.94 0.67 -20.53
CA ALA A 299 -7.71 -0.72 -20.18
C ALA A 299 -9.04 -1.44 -19.89
N PHE A 300 -9.97 -0.80 -19.17
CA PHE A 300 -11.28 -1.37 -18.87
C PHE A 300 -12.25 -1.34 -20.07
N ALA A 301 -11.98 -0.55 -21.10
CA ALA A 301 -12.69 -0.58 -22.38
C ALA A 301 -12.10 -1.62 -23.35
N GLY A 302 -10.94 -2.19 -23.05
CA GLY A 302 -10.22 -3.11 -23.93
C GLY A 302 -10.95 -4.43 -24.15
N LYS A 303 -11.06 -4.85 -25.40
CA LYS A 303 -11.69 -6.12 -25.81
C LYS A 303 -10.68 -7.25 -26.02
N SER A 304 -9.40 -6.97 -25.99
CA SER A 304 -8.31 -7.95 -26.14
C SER A 304 -7.50 -8.02 -24.87
N MET A 305 -7.27 -9.22 -24.36
CA MET A 305 -6.45 -9.48 -23.19
C MET A 305 -5.04 -8.88 -23.33
N TRP A 306 -4.41 -9.04 -24.48
CA TRP A 306 -3.06 -8.52 -24.73
C TRP A 306 -3.01 -7.00 -24.71
N LEU A 307 -4.05 -6.34 -25.28
CA LEU A 307 -4.18 -4.89 -25.21
C LEU A 307 -4.35 -4.41 -23.78
N VAL A 308 -5.20 -5.08 -22.99
CA VAL A 308 -5.42 -4.76 -21.57
C VAL A 308 -4.11 -4.90 -20.79
N LEU A 309 -3.37 -6.00 -20.95
CA LEU A 309 -2.09 -6.18 -20.29
C LEU A 309 -1.08 -5.10 -20.68
N ALA A 310 -0.98 -4.74 -21.96
CA ALA A 310 -0.10 -3.66 -22.42
C ALA A 310 -0.49 -2.30 -21.81
N LEU A 311 -1.78 -1.98 -21.76
CA LEU A 311 -2.28 -0.76 -21.13
C LEU A 311 -2.04 -0.77 -19.61
N LEU A 312 -2.13 -1.92 -18.95
CA LEU A 312 -1.81 -2.03 -17.51
C LEU A 312 -0.32 -1.87 -17.23
N VAL A 313 0.59 -2.31 -18.12
CA VAL A 313 2.02 -1.97 -18.02
C VAL A 313 2.21 -0.47 -18.11
N LEU A 314 1.56 0.19 -19.08
CA LEU A 314 1.63 1.65 -19.24
C LEU A 314 1.03 2.39 -18.05
N ALA A 315 -0.11 1.92 -17.51
CA ALA A 315 -0.72 2.45 -16.30
C ALA A 315 0.23 2.33 -15.11
N GLY A 316 0.86 1.17 -14.94
CA GLY A 316 1.88 0.97 -13.92
C GLY A 316 3.05 1.95 -14.06
N LEU A 317 3.56 2.15 -15.28
CA LEU A 317 4.65 3.10 -15.55
C LEU A 317 4.27 4.53 -15.11
N LEU A 318 3.07 4.97 -15.44
CA LEU A 318 2.57 6.29 -15.05
C LEU A 318 2.36 6.39 -13.53
N ALA A 319 1.83 5.34 -12.90
CA ALA A 319 1.64 5.29 -11.45
C ALA A 319 2.96 5.32 -10.68
N GLY A 320 3.96 4.54 -11.12
CA GLY A 320 5.29 4.54 -10.52
C GLY A 320 6.01 5.88 -10.66
N ALA A 321 5.85 6.55 -11.80
CA ALA A 321 6.37 7.90 -12.00
C ALA A 321 5.67 8.92 -11.09
N SER A 322 4.32 8.90 -11.04
CA SER A 322 3.52 9.78 -10.16
C SER A 322 3.93 9.63 -8.70
N GLN A 323 4.10 8.40 -8.22
CA GLN A 323 4.50 8.12 -6.84
C GLN A 323 5.87 8.71 -6.49
N VAL A 324 6.84 8.67 -7.41
CA VAL A 324 8.16 9.29 -7.21
C VAL A 324 8.05 10.80 -7.17
N TYR A 325 7.30 11.42 -8.08
CA TYR A 325 7.11 12.88 -8.09
C TYR A 325 6.39 13.36 -6.83
N GLU A 326 5.30 12.68 -6.42
CA GLU A 326 4.53 12.99 -5.23
C GLU A 326 5.40 12.89 -3.96
N SER A 327 6.09 11.77 -3.77
CA SER A 327 6.95 11.58 -2.60
C SER A 327 8.09 12.59 -2.53
N THR A 328 8.68 12.96 -3.68
CA THR A 328 9.74 13.95 -3.76
C THR A 328 9.22 15.36 -3.42
N LEU A 329 8.04 15.72 -3.91
CA LEU A 329 7.40 17.01 -3.58
C LEU A 329 7.04 17.08 -2.09
N LEU A 330 6.51 16.02 -1.49
CA LEU A 330 6.19 15.98 -0.06
C LEU A 330 7.45 16.09 0.83
N GLN A 331 8.58 15.57 0.35
CA GLN A 331 9.87 15.70 1.05
C GLN A 331 10.42 17.12 1.08
N GLN A 332 9.93 18.02 0.22
CA GLN A 332 10.28 19.46 0.23
C GLN A 332 9.59 20.24 1.36
N ALA A 333 8.60 19.65 2.05
CA ALA A 333 8.00 20.26 3.22
C ALA A 333 9.03 20.51 4.34
N ASP A 334 8.84 21.58 5.12
CA ASP A 334 9.68 21.91 6.28
C ASP A 334 9.81 20.68 7.21
N ASN A 335 11.06 20.39 7.63
CA ASN A 335 11.37 19.24 8.50
C ASN A 335 10.50 19.17 9.76
N ARG A 336 10.13 20.33 10.34
CA ARG A 336 9.33 20.43 11.57
C ARG A 336 7.92 19.87 11.41
N ILE A 337 7.37 19.94 10.21
CA ILE A 337 5.96 19.61 9.93
C ILE A 337 5.79 18.53 8.86
N ARG A 338 6.88 18.11 8.18
CA ARG A 338 6.85 17.11 7.09
C ARG A 338 6.06 15.85 7.49
N GLY A 339 6.33 15.31 8.67
CA GLY A 339 5.61 14.13 9.16
C GLY A 339 4.11 14.34 9.31
N ARG A 340 3.68 15.57 9.67
CA ARG A 340 2.25 15.91 9.78
C ARG A 340 1.59 16.06 8.41
N VAL A 341 2.28 16.68 7.45
CA VAL A 341 1.81 16.79 6.06
C VAL A 341 1.62 15.41 5.45
N MET A 342 2.62 14.53 5.58
CA MET A 342 2.54 13.13 5.15
C MET A 342 1.44 12.35 5.88
N GLY A 343 1.21 12.65 7.17
CA GLY A 343 0.12 12.07 7.95
C GLY A 343 -1.26 12.47 7.43
N VAL A 344 -1.46 13.74 7.08
CA VAL A 344 -2.74 14.21 6.48
C VAL A 344 -2.95 13.60 5.10
N GLN A 345 -1.91 13.59 4.25
CA GLN A 345 -1.95 12.95 2.94
C GLN A 345 -2.32 11.46 3.06
N GLY A 346 -1.66 10.72 3.95
CA GLY A 346 -1.96 9.30 4.19
C GLY A 346 -3.38 9.07 4.73
N LEU A 347 -3.90 9.97 5.58
CA LEU A 347 -5.28 9.91 6.06
C LEU A 347 -6.28 10.13 4.91
N LEU A 348 -6.07 11.16 4.09
CA LEU A 348 -6.93 11.44 2.94
C LEU A 348 -6.90 10.31 1.91
N SER A 349 -5.75 9.71 1.66
CA SER A 349 -5.62 8.51 0.82
C SER A 349 -6.47 7.35 1.36
N ARG A 350 -6.41 7.07 2.66
CA ARG A 350 -7.20 5.99 3.28
C ARG A 350 -8.70 6.27 3.22
N VAL A 351 -9.11 7.52 3.44
CA VAL A 351 -10.52 7.95 3.30
C VAL A 351 -10.97 7.77 1.85
N GLY A 352 -10.14 8.14 0.88
CA GLY A 352 -10.42 7.92 -0.55
C GLY A 352 -10.62 6.44 -0.88
N PHE A 353 -9.74 5.57 -0.41
CA PHE A 353 -9.89 4.11 -0.57
C PHE A 353 -11.20 3.61 0.03
N PHE A 354 -11.53 4.05 1.23
CA PHE A 354 -12.78 3.66 1.88
C PHE A 354 -14.01 4.08 1.05
N ILE A 355 -14.06 5.34 0.63
CA ILE A 355 -15.15 5.85 -0.21
C ILE A 355 -15.24 5.06 -1.52
N GLY A 356 -14.11 4.84 -2.20
CA GLY A 356 -14.05 4.14 -3.47
C GLY A 356 -14.55 2.70 -3.38
N PHE A 357 -14.09 1.94 -2.38
CA PHE A 357 -14.55 0.55 -2.19
C PHE A 357 -16.01 0.45 -1.73
N MET A 358 -16.50 1.39 -0.92
CA MET A 358 -17.91 1.43 -0.52
C MET A 358 -18.84 1.75 -1.70
N ALA A 359 -18.40 2.63 -2.61
CA ALA A 359 -19.19 3.02 -3.78
C ALA A 359 -19.10 1.98 -4.92
N ALA A 360 -18.02 1.23 -5.03
CA ALA A 360 -17.73 0.37 -6.16
C ALA A 360 -18.85 -0.68 -6.47
N PRO A 361 -19.40 -1.45 -5.52
CA PRO A 361 -20.45 -2.44 -5.82
C PRO A 361 -21.73 -1.77 -6.36
N ALA A 362 -22.15 -0.66 -5.77
CA ALA A 362 -23.34 0.08 -6.19
C ALA A 362 -23.16 0.69 -7.59
N LEU A 363 -22.00 1.27 -7.87
CA LEU A 363 -21.68 1.81 -9.19
C LEU A 363 -21.53 0.70 -10.24
N ALA A 364 -20.93 -0.44 -9.87
CA ALA A 364 -20.80 -1.58 -10.78
C ALA A 364 -22.17 -2.18 -11.14
N SER A 365 -23.12 -2.24 -10.19
CA SER A 365 -24.46 -2.74 -10.45
C SER A 365 -25.30 -1.81 -11.31
N SER A 366 -25.12 -0.48 -11.20
CA SER A 366 -25.91 0.52 -11.92
C SER A 366 -25.31 0.92 -13.27
N LEU A 367 -23.99 1.06 -13.37
CA LEU A 367 -23.28 1.55 -14.56
C LEU A 367 -22.48 0.46 -15.28
N GLY A 368 -22.45 -0.76 -14.74
CA GLY A 368 -21.56 -1.82 -15.18
C GLY A 368 -20.09 -1.57 -14.77
N LEU A 369 -19.24 -2.57 -15.01
CA LEU A 369 -17.84 -2.55 -14.61
C LEU A 369 -17.07 -1.38 -15.25
N PHE A 370 -17.21 -1.19 -16.55
CA PHE A 370 -16.57 -0.08 -17.27
C PHE A 370 -17.05 1.28 -16.79
N GLY A 371 -18.38 1.47 -16.64
CA GLY A 371 -18.97 2.73 -16.19
C GLY A 371 -18.53 3.12 -14.78
N MET A 372 -18.43 2.16 -13.86
CA MET A 372 -17.91 2.36 -12.52
C MET A 372 -16.48 2.90 -12.55
N VAL A 373 -15.57 2.24 -13.29
CA VAL A 373 -14.16 2.65 -13.37
C VAL A 373 -14.06 4.01 -14.06
N MET A 374 -14.74 4.20 -15.17
CA MET A 374 -14.77 5.47 -15.91
C MET A 374 -15.22 6.63 -15.01
N ALA A 375 -16.29 6.46 -14.24
CA ALA A 375 -16.78 7.51 -13.32
C ALA A 375 -15.71 7.88 -12.27
N ALA A 376 -15.08 6.89 -11.64
CA ALA A 376 -14.04 7.13 -10.65
C ALA A 376 -12.79 7.78 -11.27
N GLN A 377 -12.41 7.37 -12.49
CA GLN A 377 -11.27 7.97 -13.20
C GLN A 377 -11.57 9.41 -13.64
N LEU A 378 -12.80 9.73 -14.05
CA LEU A 378 -13.21 11.10 -14.37
C LEU A 378 -13.18 12.00 -13.15
N VAL A 379 -13.59 11.52 -11.97
CA VAL A 379 -13.48 12.25 -10.70
C VAL A 379 -12.01 12.54 -10.38
N TYR A 380 -11.11 11.56 -10.57
CA TYR A 380 -9.68 11.77 -10.38
C TYR A 380 -9.11 12.78 -11.37
N LEU A 381 -9.41 12.63 -12.66
CA LEU A 381 -8.95 13.55 -13.70
C LEU A 381 -9.42 14.99 -13.46
N ALA A 382 -10.69 15.16 -13.08
CA ALA A 382 -11.23 16.47 -12.69
C ALA A 382 -10.48 17.07 -11.49
N GLY A 383 -10.16 16.24 -10.48
CA GLY A 383 -9.33 16.62 -9.35
C GLY A 383 -7.93 17.09 -9.79
N VAL A 384 -7.26 16.31 -10.65
CA VAL A 384 -5.92 16.63 -11.17
C VAL A 384 -5.93 17.96 -11.93
N VAL A 385 -6.87 18.16 -12.85
CA VAL A 385 -6.98 19.38 -13.67
C VAL A 385 -7.35 20.58 -12.81
N GLY A 386 -8.40 20.46 -11.96
CA GLY A 386 -8.88 21.56 -11.13
C GLY A 386 -7.86 22.01 -10.07
N LEU A 387 -7.30 21.05 -9.33
CA LEU A 387 -6.31 21.35 -8.30
C LEU A 387 -4.96 21.77 -8.89
N GLY A 388 -4.58 21.19 -10.02
CA GLY A 388 -3.38 21.60 -10.77
C GLY A 388 -3.47 23.04 -11.24
N TRP A 389 -4.60 23.43 -11.83
CA TRP A 389 -4.86 24.80 -12.26
C TRP A 389 -4.85 25.78 -11.08
N PHE A 390 -5.45 25.40 -9.93
CA PHE A 390 -5.43 26.20 -8.72
C PHE A 390 -4.00 26.42 -8.20
N CYS A 391 -3.17 25.38 -8.20
CA CYS A 391 -1.78 25.48 -7.76
C CYS A 391 -0.94 26.37 -8.68
N LEU A 392 -1.09 26.21 -10.01
CA LEU A 392 -0.34 27.00 -11.00
C LEU A 392 -0.72 28.48 -11.02
N ARG A 393 -1.92 28.85 -10.55
CA ARG A 393 -2.33 30.27 -10.44
C ARG A 393 -1.86 30.96 -9.16
N LYS A 394 -1.59 30.19 -8.10
CA LYS A 394 -1.19 30.75 -6.79
C LYS A 394 0.30 30.64 -6.50
N GLY A 395 1.04 29.87 -7.26
CA GLY A 395 2.51 29.78 -7.21
C GLY A 395 3.14 30.58 -8.32
#